data_345b66ad1cb65126d70d375d3f921ecf
#
_entry.id   345b66ad1cb65126d70d375d3f921ecf
#
_cell.length_a   1.000
_cell.length_b   1.000
_cell.length_c   1.000
_cell.angle_alpha   90.00
_cell.angle_beta   90.00
_cell.angle_gamma   90.00
#
_symmetry.space_group_name_H-M   'P 1'
#
loop_
_entity.id
_entity.type
_entity.pdbx_description
1 polymer ?
#
loop_
_entity_poly.entity_id
_entity_poly.type
_entity_poly.pdbx_seq_one_letter_code
_entity_poly.pdbx_strand_id
1 'polypeptide(L)'
;MSWVRRKSIHLDKILYQGPIQGSATICFYKKFDVIKTGLADQIVSLIYDLEKRYHFDCLVYCVMPDHLHLLIELEDESQNFLDLIHRIKQIISFELKGKYPYRQLWQDRYFDHIIRNEKELIIIACYILENPVRKKLVNDFRDWQYSGGYFYELWK
;
A
#
# COMPACT_ATOMS: atom_id res chain seq x y z
N MET A 1 -9.26 -19.27 2.65
CA MET A 1 -10.40 -18.34 2.54
C MET A 1 -10.41 -17.72 1.15
N SER A 2 -11.42 -18.00 0.37
CA SER A 2 -11.64 -17.30 -0.89
C SER A 2 -12.10 -15.89 -0.55
N TRP A 3 -11.31 -14.90 -0.90
CA TRP A 3 -11.74 -13.50 -0.89
C TRP A 3 -12.82 -13.33 -1.95
N VAL A 4 -14.07 -13.33 -1.53
CA VAL A 4 -15.16 -12.92 -2.39
C VAL A 4 -14.85 -11.52 -2.88
N ARG A 5 -14.77 -11.34 -4.20
CA ARG A 5 -14.64 -10.02 -4.85
C ARG A 5 -15.84 -9.16 -4.46
N ARG A 6 -15.79 -8.54 -3.31
CA ARG A 6 -16.74 -7.47 -3.00
C ARG A 6 -16.41 -6.30 -3.92
N LYS A 7 -17.40 -5.81 -4.65
CA LYS A 7 -17.31 -4.50 -5.31
C LYS A 7 -16.80 -3.53 -4.25
N SER A 8 -15.69 -2.84 -4.53
CA SER A 8 -15.22 -1.74 -3.70
C SER A 8 -16.33 -0.69 -3.71
N ILE A 9 -17.16 -0.72 -2.68
CA ILE A 9 -18.11 0.35 -2.42
C ILE A 9 -17.31 1.35 -1.61
N HIS A 10 -16.79 2.37 -2.27
CA HIS A 10 -16.21 3.50 -1.55
C HIS A 10 -17.31 4.13 -0.69
N LEU A 11 -16.96 4.40 0.55
CA LEU A 11 -17.80 5.18 1.46
C LEU A 11 -17.95 6.61 0.92
N ASP A 12 -18.83 7.40 1.50
CA ASP A 12 -18.95 8.81 1.16
C ASP A 12 -17.57 9.47 1.27
N LYS A 13 -17.19 10.28 0.27
CA LYS A 13 -15.87 10.89 0.14
C LYS A 13 -15.45 11.66 1.39
N ILE A 14 -16.40 12.24 2.14
CA ILE A 14 -16.13 12.97 3.38
C ILE A 14 -15.54 12.07 4.47
N LEU A 15 -15.84 10.78 4.48
CA LEU A 15 -15.36 9.83 5.48
C LEU A 15 -13.88 9.47 5.28
N TYR A 16 -13.29 9.87 4.16
CA TYR A 16 -11.86 9.71 3.87
C TYR A 16 -11.04 10.98 4.15
N GLN A 17 -11.69 12.02 4.66
CA GLN A 17 -11.03 13.28 5.01
C GLN A 17 -10.24 13.12 6.31
N GLY A 18 -8.98 13.61 6.32
CA GLY A 18 -8.14 13.58 7.52
C GLY A 18 -8.66 14.49 8.65
N PRO A 19 -8.19 14.29 9.90
CA PRO A 19 -7.19 13.30 10.31
C PRO A 19 -7.76 11.89 10.36
N ILE A 20 -7.13 10.95 9.68
CA ILE A 20 -7.52 9.54 9.63
C ILE A 20 -6.35 8.62 9.42
N GLN A 21 -6.54 7.35 9.75
CA GLN A 21 -5.67 6.25 9.37
C GLN A 21 -6.43 5.35 8.40
N GLY A 22 -5.78 4.94 7.33
CA GLY A 22 -6.39 4.09 6.31
C GLY A 22 -5.41 3.11 5.71
N SER A 23 -5.93 1.98 5.27
CA SER A 23 -5.16 0.98 4.52
C SER A 23 -5.67 0.85 3.09
N ALA A 24 -4.76 0.54 2.18
CA ALA A 24 -5.06 0.24 0.79
C ALA A 24 -4.30 -1.00 0.33
N THR A 25 -4.98 -1.82 -0.47
CA THR A 25 -4.37 -2.95 -1.20
C THR A 25 -4.56 -2.71 -2.68
N ILE A 26 -3.47 -2.47 -3.38
CA ILE A 26 -3.44 -2.05 -4.78
C ILE A 26 -2.77 -3.14 -5.62
N CYS A 27 -3.54 -3.81 -6.48
CA CYS A 27 -3.05 -4.91 -7.28
C CYS A 27 -2.40 -4.43 -8.59
N PHE A 28 -1.29 -5.07 -8.97
CA PHE A 28 -0.67 -4.85 -10.27
C PHE A 28 -1.52 -5.47 -11.39
N TYR A 29 -1.51 -4.81 -12.53
CA TYR A 29 -2.28 -5.24 -13.70
C TYR A 29 -1.81 -6.63 -14.16
N LYS A 30 -2.76 -7.53 -14.41
CA LYS A 30 -2.51 -8.92 -14.79
C LYS A 30 -1.53 -9.65 -13.87
N LYS A 31 -1.51 -9.30 -12.58
CA LYS A 31 -0.59 -9.86 -11.58
C LYS A 31 0.88 -9.74 -11.98
N PHE A 32 1.24 -8.64 -12.63
CA PHE A 32 2.61 -8.33 -13.00
C PHE A 32 3.54 -8.45 -11.80
N ASP A 33 4.58 -9.26 -11.92
CA ASP A 33 5.51 -9.55 -10.81
C ASP A 33 6.63 -8.50 -10.75
N VAL A 34 6.46 -7.52 -9.86
CA VAL A 34 7.42 -6.42 -9.68
C VAL A 34 8.72 -6.86 -8.99
N ILE A 35 8.72 -8.00 -8.29
CA ILE A 35 9.92 -8.53 -7.65
C ILE A 35 10.86 -9.11 -8.72
N LYS A 36 10.35 -9.97 -9.57
CA LYS A 36 11.15 -10.60 -10.66
C LYS A 36 11.68 -9.58 -11.66
N THR A 37 10.98 -8.47 -11.84
CA THR A 37 11.39 -7.43 -12.79
C THR A 37 12.33 -6.39 -12.18
N GLY A 38 12.61 -6.46 -10.86
CA GLY A 38 13.46 -5.50 -10.16
C GLY A 38 12.82 -4.12 -9.93
N LEU A 39 11.51 -3.98 -10.15
CA LEU A 39 10.80 -2.71 -9.96
C LEU A 39 10.43 -2.44 -8.50
N ALA A 40 10.47 -3.45 -7.64
CA ALA A 40 10.09 -3.31 -6.24
C ALA A 40 10.97 -2.31 -5.48
N ASP A 41 12.28 -2.28 -5.72
CA ASP A 41 13.19 -1.30 -5.10
C ASP A 41 12.84 0.13 -5.48
N GLN A 42 12.48 0.35 -6.75
CA GLN A 42 12.05 1.67 -7.25
C GLN A 42 10.72 2.09 -6.61
N ILE A 43 9.79 1.15 -6.43
CA ILE A 43 8.51 1.43 -5.74
C ILE A 43 8.76 1.81 -4.28
N VAL A 44 9.62 1.09 -3.57
CA VAL A 44 10.01 1.41 -2.19
C VAL A 44 10.61 2.83 -2.11
N SER A 45 11.55 3.14 -2.98
CA SER A 45 12.16 4.48 -3.03
C SER A 45 11.12 5.58 -3.29
N LEU A 46 10.20 5.34 -4.22
CA LEU A 46 9.12 6.29 -4.53
C LEU A 46 8.15 6.48 -3.35
N ILE A 47 7.87 5.45 -2.56
CA ILE A 47 7.02 5.57 -1.36
C ILE A 47 7.65 6.55 -0.36
N TYR A 48 8.96 6.45 -0.08
CA TYR A 48 9.67 7.38 0.80
C TYR A 48 9.67 8.82 0.27
N ASP A 49 9.86 9.00 -1.04
CA ASP A 49 9.83 10.33 -1.65
C ASP A 49 8.42 10.94 -1.59
N LEU A 50 7.38 10.14 -1.81
CA LEU A 50 6.00 10.57 -1.77
C LEU A 50 5.53 10.92 -0.35
N GLU A 51 5.97 10.15 0.66
CA GLU A 51 5.71 10.45 2.07
C GLU A 51 6.16 11.87 2.44
N LYS A 52 7.38 12.23 2.09
CA LYS A 52 7.93 13.57 2.32
C LYS A 52 7.20 14.65 1.51
N ARG A 53 6.93 14.37 0.24
CA ARG A 53 6.34 15.33 -0.70
C ARG A 53 4.89 15.66 -0.40
N TYR A 54 4.12 14.67 0.04
CA TYR A 54 2.67 14.80 0.29
C TYR A 54 2.29 14.83 1.76
N HIS A 55 3.29 14.87 2.67
CA HIS A 55 3.09 15.02 4.11
C HIS A 55 2.07 14.02 4.69
N PHE A 56 2.34 12.74 4.49
CA PHE A 56 1.62 11.66 5.16
C PHE A 56 2.61 10.78 5.93
N ASP A 57 2.15 10.05 6.92
CA ASP A 57 2.97 9.09 7.64
C ASP A 57 2.70 7.68 7.11
N CYS A 58 3.72 7.04 6.56
CA CYS A 58 3.64 5.65 6.14
C CYS A 58 3.87 4.75 7.35
N LEU A 59 2.78 4.25 7.93
CA LEU A 59 2.83 3.37 9.08
C LEU A 59 3.35 1.97 8.72
N VAL A 60 2.93 1.45 7.58
CA VAL A 60 3.45 0.21 6.97
C VAL A 60 3.30 0.28 5.46
N TYR A 61 4.33 -0.16 4.75
CA TYR A 61 4.20 -0.61 3.36
C TYR A 61 4.71 -2.03 3.21
N CYS A 62 4.17 -2.76 2.25
CA CYS A 62 4.67 -4.07 1.84
C CYS A 62 4.44 -4.23 0.34
N VAL A 63 5.53 -4.27 -0.42
CA VAL A 63 5.49 -4.56 -1.86
C VAL A 63 5.54 -6.07 -2.03
N MET A 64 4.43 -6.64 -2.48
CA MET A 64 4.29 -8.05 -2.80
C MET A 64 4.50 -8.27 -4.31
N PRO A 65 4.75 -9.51 -4.78
CA PRO A 65 4.93 -9.76 -6.21
C PRO A 65 3.82 -9.19 -7.09
N ASP A 66 2.56 -9.28 -6.67
CA ASP A 66 1.38 -8.94 -7.48
C ASP A 66 0.52 -7.80 -6.89
N HIS A 67 0.92 -7.21 -5.77
CA HIS A 67 0.20 -6.09 -5.14
C HIS A 67 1.06 -5.29 -4.17
N LEU A 68 0.57 -4.11 -3.84
CA LEU A 68 1.13 -3.20 -2.83
C LEU A 68 0.14 -3.03 -1.69
N HIS A 69 0.60 -3.23 -0.45
CA HIS A 69 -0.11 -2.80 0.75
C HIS A 69 0.45 -1.48 1.27
N LEU A 70 -0.45 -0.58 1.64
CA LEU A 70 -0.14 0.66 2.34
C LEU A 70 -1.03 0.80 3.57
N LEU A 71 -0.45 1.21 4.69
CA LEU A 71 -1.15 1.69 5.88
C LEU A 71 -0.61 3.08 6.18
N ILE A 72 -1.47 4.08 6.10
CA ILE A 72 -1.11 5.50 6.08
C ILE A 72 -1.89 6.26 7.14
N GLU A 73 -1.25 7.22 7.76
CA GLU A 73 -1.87 8.23 8.61
C GLU A 73 -1.84 9.60 7.94
N LEU A 74 -2.99 10.27 7.95
CA LEU A 74 -3.16 11.66 7.56
C LEU A 74 -3.53 12.48 8.79
N GLU A 75 -2.73 13.48 9.13
CA GLU A 75 -3.01 14.40 10.24
C GLU A 75 -3.76 15.65 9.78
N ASP A 76 -3.59 16.05 8.52
CA ASP A 76 -4.15 17.28 7.96
C ASP A 76 -5.61 17.09 7.54
N GLU A 77 -6.50 17.93 8.09
CA GLU A 77 -7.93 17.95 7.77
C GLU A 77 -8.22 18.28 6.30
N SER A 78 -7.29 18.92 5.59
CA SER A 78 -7.44 19.26 4.16
C SER A 78 -7.15 18.10 3.22
N GLN A 79 -6.48 17.03 3.71
CA GLN A 79 -6.12 15.86 2.92
C GLN A 79 -7.25 14.83 2.86
N ASN A 80 -7.34 14.13 1.73
CA ASN A 80 -8.26 13.03 1.53
C ASN A 80 -7.50 11.76 1.18
N PHE A 81 -7.78 10.67 1.89
CA PHE A 81 -7.09 9.39 1.73
C PHE A 81 -7.22 8.81 0.31
N LEU A 82 -8.42 8.84 -0.29
CA LEU A 82 -8.61 8.31 -1.64
C LEU A 82 -7.87 9.14 -2.69
N ASP A 83 -7.87 10.45 -2.55
CA ASP A 83 -7.14 11.35 -3.46
C ASP A 83 -5.63 11.11 -3.36
N LEU A 84 -5.12 10.85 -2.14
CA LEU A 84 -3.71 10.49 -1.93
C LEU A 84 -3.38 9.13 -2.59
N ILE A 85 -4.20 8.10 -2.39
CA ILE A 85 -3.96 6.79 -3.04
C ILE A 85 -3.98 6.91 -4.56
N HIS A 86 -4.90 7.68 -5.14
CA HIS A 86 -4.91 7.94 -6.58
C HIS A 86 -3.63 8.64 -7.04
N ARG A 87 -3.16 9.62 -6.27
CA ARG A 87 -1.91 10.35 -6.56
C ARG A 87 -0.70 9.42 -6.51
N ILE A 88 -0.60 8.58 -5.50
CA ILE A 88 0.46 7.57 -5.36
C ILE A 88 0.48 6.65 -6.59
N LYS A 89 -0.67 6.09 -6.96
CA LYS A 89 -0.81 5.23 -8.16
C LYS A 89 -0.34 5.95 -9.43
N GLN A 90 -0.76 7.20 -9.64
CA GLN A 90 -0.39 7.97 -10.82
C GLN A 90 1.10 8.21 -10.92
N ILE A 91 1.73 8.63 -9.81
CA ILE A 91 3.16 8.95 -9.81
C ILE A 91 4.01 7.71 -10.01
N ILE A 92 3.72 6.62 -9.29
CA ILE A 92 4.44 5.36 -9.49
C ILE A 92 4.31 4.86 -10.93
N SER A 93 3.11 4.91 -11.51
CA SER A 93 2.90 4.55 -12.92
C SER A 93 3.71 5.42 -13.89
N PHE A 94 3.77 6.71 -13.63
CA PHE A 94 4.51 7.66 -14.46
C PHE A 94 6.02 7.41 -14.39
N GLU A 95 6.56 7.26 -13.18
CA GLU A 95 8.00 7.05 -12.96
C GLU A 95 8.49 5.69 -13.50
N LEU A 96 7.62 4.68 -13.49
CA LEU A 96 7.94 3.35 -14.01
C LEU A 96 7.51 3.15 -15.46
N LYS A 97 7.00 4.18 -16.12
CA LYS A 97 6.56 4.09 -17.52
C LYS A 97 7.65 3.55 -18.43
N GLY A 98 7.29 2.57 -19.26
CA GLY A 98 8.22 1.89 -20.17
C GLY A 98 9.05 0.77 -19.54
N LYS A 99 8.91 0.54 -18.22
CA LYS A 99 9.61 -0.53 -17.49
C LYS A 99 8.73 -1.76 -17.25
N TYR A 100 7.47 -1.71 -17.63
CA TYR A 100 6.52 -2.83 -17.58
C TYR A 100 5.83 -3.01 -18.94
N PRO A 101 5.39 -4.24 -19.28
CA PRO A 101 4.99 -4.58 -20.66
C PRO A 101 3.53 -4.24 -20.99
N TYR A 102 2.81 -3.58 -20.09
CA TYR A 102 1.38 -3.28 -20.25
C TYR A 102 1.14 -1.78 -20.40
N ARG A 103 -0.05 -1.42 -20.89
CA ARG A 103 -0.49 -0.02 -20.98
C ARG A 103 -0.67 0.63 -19.61
N GLN A 104 -1.02 -0.15 -18.60
CA GLN A 104 -1.21 0.30 -17.22
C GLN A 104 -0.44 -0.59 -16.24
N LEU A 105 0.01 -0.02 -15.12
CA LEU A 105 0.71 -0.74 -14.06
C LEU A 105 -0.27 -1.40 -13.08
N TRP A 106 -1.37 -0.73 -12.77
CA TRP A 106 -2.32 -1.10 -11.73
C TRP A 106 -3.62 -1.62 -12.29
N GLN A 107 -4.30 -2.47 -11.52
CA GLN A 107 -5.72 -2.73 -11.73
C GLN A 107 -6.51 -1.45 -11.44
N ASP A 108 -7.67 -1.28 -12.10
CA ASP A 108 -8.48 -0.06 -11.98
C ASP A 108 -9.01 0.15 -10.57
N ARG A 109 -9.34 -0.95 -9.89
CA ARG A 109 -9.88 -0.94 -8.53
C ARG A 109 -8.84 -1.36 -7.52
N TYR A 110 -8.99 -0.86 -6.29
CA TYR A 110 -8.21 -1.27 -5.12
C TYR A 110 -9.12 -1.41 -3.91
N PHE A 111 -8.65 -2.10 -2.88
CA PHE A 111 -9.33 -2.22 -1.60
C PHE A 111 -8.83 -1.16 -0.66
N ASP A 112 -9.75 -0.48 0.02
CA ASP A 112 -9.46 0.51 1.05
C ASP A 112 -10.23 0.19 2.32
N HIS A 113 -9.68 0.60 3.45
CA HIS A 113 -10.29 0.46 4.76
C HIS A 113 -9.86 1.60 5.67
N ILE A 114 -10.82 2.28 6.30
CA ILE A 114 -10.56 3.30 7.30
C ILE A 114 -10.46 2.63 8.67
N ILE A 115 -9.37 2.90 9.38
CA ILE A 115 -9.09 2.35 10.70
C ILE A 115 -9.99 3.03 11.75
N ARG A 116 -10.60 2.24 12.62
CA ARG A 116 -11.58 2.72 13.60
C ARG A 116 -11.02 2.92 14.99
N ASN A 117 -9.96 2.19 15.34
CA ASN A 117 -9.37 2.23 16.66
C ASN A 117 -7.94 1.65 16.65
N GLU A 118 -7.22 1.86 17.72
CA GLU A 118 -5.82 1.42 17.87
C GLU A 118 -5.67 -0.12 17.76
N LYS A 119 -6.60 -0.88 18.31
CA LYS A 119 -6.54 -2.35 18.21
C LYS A 119 -6.63 -2.82 16.75
N GLU A 120 -7.51 -2.24 15.97
CA GLU A 120 -7.65 -2.53 14.54
C GLU A 120 -6.39 -2.11 13.78
N LEU A 121 -5.81 -0.97 14.12
CA LEU A 121 -4.55 -0.48 13.55
C LEU A 121 -3.44 -1.52 13.68
N ILE A 122 -3.21 -2.02 14.91
CA ILE A 122 -2.19 -3.03 15.19
C ILE A 122 -2.46 -4.34 14.44
N ILE A 123 -3.71 -4.80 14.42
CA ILE A 123 -4.09 -6.02 13.68
C ILE A 123 -3.79 -5.88 12.20
N ILE A 124 -4.13 -4.76 11.58
CA ILE A 124 -3.90 -4.53 10.15
C ILE A 124 -2.40 -4.36 9.86
N ALA A 125 -1.64 -3.67 10.71
CA ALA A 125 -0.20 -3.55 10.58
C ALA A 125 0.49 -4.92 10.62
N CYS A 126 0.15 -5.77 11.60
CA CYS A 126 0.63 -7.15 11.68
C CYS A 126 0.25 -7.95 10.44
N TYR A 127 -1.00 -7.85 10.00
CA TYR A 127 -1.49 -8.56 8.81
C TYR A 127 -0.68 -8.21 7.57
N ILE A 128 -0.36 -6.94 7.36
CA ILE A 128 0.42 -6.47 6.21
C ILE A 128 1.86 -7.00 6.30
N LEU A 129 2.53 -6.84 7.44
CA LEU A 129 3.92 -7.28 7.62
C LEU A 129 4.08 -8.79 7.50
N GLU A 130 3.10 -9.57 7.99
CA GLU A 130 3.11 -11.03 7.91
C GLU A 130 2.70 -11.58 6.51
N ASN A 131 2.31 -10.72 5.57
CA ASN A 131 1.86 -11.18 4.26
C ASN A 131 2.92 -12.01 3.50
N PRO A 132 4.20 -11.61 3.45
CA PRO A 132 5.24 -12.42 2.80
C PRO A 132 5.43 -13.79 3.45
N VAL A 133 5.28 -13.88 4.78
CA VAL A 133 5.36 -15.16 5.53
C VAL A 133 4.16 -16.04 5.16
N ARG A 134 2.94 -15.50 5.20
CA ARG A 134 1.73 -16.25 4.81
C ARG A 134 1.77 -16.74 3.37
N LYS A 135 2.43 -16.01 2.48
CA LYS A 135 2.65 -16.39 1.08
C LYS A 135 3.87 -17.30 0.90
N LYS A 136 4.54 -17.70 1.97
CA LYS A 136 5.71 -18.59 1.99
C LYS A 136 6.89 -18.05 1.14
N LEU A 137 7.03 -16.75 1.07
CA LEU A 137 8.13 -16.09 0.38
C LEU A 137 9.36 -15.96 1.29
N VAL A 138 9.14 -15.80 2.58
CA VAL A 138 10.14 -15.78 3.66
C VAL A 138 9.59 -16.51 4.88
N ASN A 139 10.47 -16.84 5.83
CA ASN A 139 10.08 -17.46 7.10
C ASN A 139 9.80 -16.45 8.21
N ASP A 140 10.37 -15.25 8.10
CA ASP A 140 10.21 -14.14 9.04
C ASP A 140 9.95 -12.86 8.26
N PHE A 141 9.03 -12.01 8.72
CA PHE A 141 8.68 -10.75 8.02
C PHE A 141 9.90 -9.82 7.90
N ARG A 142 10.84 -9.89 8.83
CA ARG A 142 12.08 -9.10 8.84
C ARG A 142 13.01 -9.44 7.67
N ASP A 143 12.87 -10.62 7.09
CA ASP A 143 13.64 -11.05 5.93
C ASP A 143 13.07 -10.52 4.60
N TRP A 144 11.89 -9.89 4.62
CA TRP A 144 11.28 -9.32 3.42
C TRP A 144 11.73 -7.88 3.20
N GLN A 145 12.73 -7.71 2.33
CA GLN A 145 13.37 -6.40 2.08
C GLN A 145 12.46 -5.31 1.48
N TYR A 146 11.28 -5.68 1.00
CA TYR A 146 10.31 -4.77 0.37
C TYR A 146 9.17 -4.36 1.30
N SER A 147 9.38 -4.49 2.59
CA SER A 147 8.51 -3.96 3.65
C SER A 147 9.22 -2.86 4.43
N GLY A 148 8.44 -1.95 4.99
CA GLY A 148 8.95 -0.89 5.84
C GLY A 148 7.84 -0.05 6.46
N GLY A 149 8.19 1.13 6.96
CA GLY A 149 7.31 2.04 7.65
C GLY A 149 7.49 2.01 9.17
N TYR A 150 6.74 2.86 9.88
CA TYR A 150 6.89 3.05 11.33
C TYR A 150 6.82 1.73 12.12
N PHE A 151 5.80 0.90 11.89
CA PHE A 151 5.64 -0.35 12.63
C PHE A 151 6.69 -1.40 12.27
N TYR A 152 7.18 -1.40 11.04
CA TYR A 152 8.28 -2.28 10.67
C TYR A 152 9.53 -1.95 11.47
N GLU A 153 9.89 -0.67 11.56
CA GLU A 153 11.06 -0.21 12.32
C GLU A 153 10.92 -0.49 13.82
N LEU A 154 9.69 -0.44 14.33
CA LEU A 154 9.40 -0.69 15.76
C LEU A 154 9.49 -2.18 16.13
N TRP A 155 9.14 -3.08 15.21
CA TRP A 155 9.01 -4.51 15.50
C TRP A 155 10.11 -5.40 14.92
N LYS A 156 11.02 -4.87 14.08
CA LYS A 156 12.15 -5.62 13.52
C LYS A 156 13.21 -6.00 14.55
#